data_359ede02a05fea325482d08844636678
#
_entry.id   359ede02a05fea325482d08844636678
#
_cell.length_a   1.000
_cell.length_b   1.000
_cell.length_c   1.000
_cell.angle_alpha   90.00
_cell.angle_beta   90.00
_cell.angle_gamma   90.00
#
_symmetry.space_group_name_H-M   'P 1'
#
loop_
_entity.id
_entity.type
_entity.pdbx_description
1 polymer ?
#
loop_
_entity_poly.entity_id
_entity_poly.type
_entity_poly.pdbx_seq_one_letter_code
_entity_poly.pdbx_strand_id
1 'polypeptide(L)'
;MWNNQGFQNGPLNLYSYYVGYNPPTSVNPYPKFPNIHSQAFLSPFTFVVGDVTIQKNTYVGPFVSIRADEGTPFYIGSHSNLQDGVILHGIKNKYFEKDNKKYSIYIGNRVSCAHGALVHGPCLVDDDVFIGFKAIVYNAVIGEGSFISSGAVVTNGVELKPNSFVPPGANVDTQEKANVLATVPGTEEEFAKEVQRVNSEFPAAYSLYFGKNKCSCGLAC
;
A
#
# COMPACT_ATOMS: atom_id res chain seq x y z
N MET A 1 33.53 -19.12 3.31
CA MET A 1 34.17 -17.85 2.92
C MET A 1 33.12 -17.02 2.21
N TRP A 2 32.71 -15.91 2.75
CA TRP A 2 31.83 -14.96 2.09
C TRP A 2 32.57 -14.37 0.90
N ASN A 3 32.02 -14.53 -0.28
CA ASN A 3 32.62 -13.97 -1.48
C ASN A 3 32.45 -12.43 -1.40
N ASN A 4 33.53 -11.73 -1.14
CA ASN A 4 33.53 -10.27 -0.97
C ASN A 4 33.06 -9.46 -2.19
N GLN A 5 32.87 -10.12 -3.33
CA GLN A 5 32.45 -9.42 -4.56
C GLN A 5 31.08 -8.72 -4.42
N GLY A 6 30.16 -9.24 -3.59
CA GLY A 6 28.87 -8.64 -3.35
C GLY A 6 28.89 -7.38 -2.49
N PHE A 7 29.97 -7.12 -1.75
CA PHE A 7 30.08 -5.99 -0.81
C PHE A 7 30.81 -4.77 -1.39
N GLN A 8 31.27 -4.85 -2.62
CA GLN A 8 32.05 -3.77 -3.25
C GLN A 8 31.26 -2.46 -3.40
N ASN A 9 29.94 -2.54 -3.41
CA ASN A 9 29.06 -1.40 -3.61
C ASN A 9 28.48 -0.85 -2.29
N GLY A 10 29.16 -1.11 -1.18
CA GLY A 10 28.83 -0.53 0.11
C GLY A 10 27.55 -1.10 0.75
N PRO A 11 26.77 -0.28 1.44
CA PRO A 11 25.70 -0.73 2.32
C PRO A 11 24.52 -1.43 1.63
N LEU A 12 24.45 -1.44 0.30
CA LEU A 12 23.37 -2.07 -0.47
C LEU A 12 23.16 -3.55 -0.15
N ASN A 13 24.23 -4.22 0.29
CA ASN A 13 24.18 -5.65 0.61
C ASN A 13 23.80 -5.93 2.08
N LEU A 14 23.61 -4.88 2.86
CA LEU A 14 23.17 -4.97 4.25
C LEU A 14 21.66 -4.93 4.40
N TYR A 15 20.94 -4.70 3.30
CA TYR A 15 19.50 -4.63 3.32
C TYR A 15 18.85 -5.97 3.09
N SER A 16 17.78 -6.19 3.81
CA SER A 16 16.86 -7.28 3.56
C SER A 16 15.43 -6.77 3.62
N TYR A 17 14.56 -7.33 2.81
CA TYR A 17 13.13 -7.34 3.02
C TYR A 17 12.72 -8.76 3.38
N TYR A 18 11.61 -8.91 4.09
CA TYR A 18 11.05 -10.21 4.37
C TYR A 18 9.79 -10.41 3.54
N VAL A 19 9.83 -11.39 2.65
CA VAL A 19 8.67 -11.88 1.91
C VAL A 19 8.54 -13.37 2.21
N GLY A 20 7.43 -13.76 2.81
CA GLY A 20 7.31 -15.13 3.27
C GLY A 20 5.89 -15.62 3.48
N TYR A 21 5.79 -16.89 3.81
CA TYR A 21 4.55 -17.47 4.25
C TYR A 21 4.08 -16.82 5.56
N ASN A 22 2.76 -16.64 5.70
CA ASN A 22 2.23 -16.40 7.03
C ASN A 22 2.46 -17.64 7.91
N PRO A 23 2.72 -17.46 9.21
CA PRO A 23 2.80 -18.60 10.13
C PRO A 23 1.44 -19.28 10.24
N PRO A 24 1.40 -20.63 10.31
CA PRO A 24 0.15 -21.33 10.60
C PRO A 24 -0.28 -21.03 12.05
N THR A 25 -1.53 -20.63 12.20
CA THR A 25 -2.16 -20.34 13.50
C THR A 25 -3.51 -21.02 13.59
N SER A 26 -4.12 -21.04 14.77
CA SER A 26 -5.51 -21.51 14.92
C SER A 26 -6.51 -20.65 14.13
N VAL A 27 -6.16 -19.40 13.88
CA VAL A 27 -6.96 -18.46 13.09
C VAL A 27 -6.80 -18.72 11.60
N ASN A 28 -5.57 -18.96 11.15
CA ASN A 28 -5.23 -19.24 9.75
C ASN A 28 -4.25 -20.43 9.69
N PRO A 29 -4.74 -21.68 9.57
CA PRO A 29 -3.88 -22.85 9.54
C PRO A 29 -3.18 -23.09 8.19
N TYR A 30 -3.56 -22.35 7.14
CA TYR A 30 -3.05 -22.55 5.78
C TYR A 30 -2.06 -21.44 5.40
N PRO A 31 -0.74 -21.74 5.40
CA PRO A 31 0.26 -20.78 4.93
C PRO A 31 0.06 -20.42 3.46
N LYS A 32 0.14 -19.14 3.16
CA LYS A 32 0.13 -18.59 1.80
C LYS A 32 1.38 -17.77 1.59
N PHE A 33 1.85 -17.72 0.35
CA PHE A 33 3.01 -16.92 -0.05
C PHE A 33 2.55 -15.75 -0.92
N PRO A 34 3.11 -14.53 -0.75
CA PRO A 34 2.76 -13.38 -1.55
C PRO A 34 3.05 -13.59 -3.05
N ASN A 35 2.13 -13.11 -3.90
CA ASN A 35 2.30 -13.05 -5.34
C ASN A 35 2.67 -11.62 -5.75
N ILE A 36 3.95 -11.40 -6.03
CA ILE A 36 4.50 -10.07 -6.31
C ILE A 36 4.97 -10.00 -7.76
N HIS A 37 4.44 -9.05 -8.51
CA HIS A 37 4.82 -8.84 -9.90
C HIS A 37 6.31 -8.42 -10.00
N SER A 38 7.02 -8.94 -11.01
CA SER A 38 8.47 -8.71 -11.19
C SER A 38 8.86 -7.24 -11.40
N GLN A 39 7.94 -6.39 -11.81
CA GLN A 39 8.12 -4.95 -11.97
C GLN A 39 7.70 -4.15 -10.72
N ALA A 40 7.22 -4.78 -9.65
CA ALA A 40 7.05 -4.12 -8.38
C ALA A 40 8.40 -4.00 -7.66
N PHE A 41 8.57 -2.94 -6.89
CA PHE A 41 9.77 -2.74 -6.08
C PHE A 41 9.41 -2.74 -4.59
N LEU A 42 10.13 -3.56 -3.82
CA LEU A 42 10.07 -3.60 -2.37
C LEU A 42 11.36 -3.00 -1.81
N SER A 43 11.21 -1.96 -1.03
CA SER A 43 12.33 -1.29 -0.37
C SER A 43 12.92 -2.15 0.75
N PRO A 44 14.16 -1.88 1.17
CA PRO A 44 14.74 -2.48 2.36
C PRO A 44 13.86 -2.32 3.61
N PHE A 45 13.91 -3.32 4.50
CA PHE A 45 13.14 -3.39 5.75
C PHE A 45 11.61 -3.49 5.58
N THR A 46 11.14 -3.84 4.38
CA THR A 46 9.73 -4.16 4.13
C THR A 46 9.40 -5.56 4.67
N PHE A 47 8.19 -5.73 5.20
CA PHE A 47 7.68 -7.01 5.68
C PHE A 47 6.37 -7.37 4.98
N VAL A 48 6.36 -8.46 4.19
CA VAL A 48 5.19 -8.90 3.42
C VAL A 48 4.93 -10.38 3.66
N VAL A 49 3.78 -10.73 4.23
CA VAL A 49 3.42 -12.13 4.50
C VAL A 49 1.98 -12.45 4.16
N GLY A 50 1.73 -13.70 3.78
CA GLY A 50 0.40 -14.25 3.57
C GLY A 50 -0.14 -14.05 2.16
N ASP A 51 -1.46 -14.12 2.02
CA ASP A 51 -2.17 -14.04 0.74
C ASP A 51 -2.24 -12.61 0.22
N VAL A 52 -1.10 -12.10 -0.26
CA VAL A 52 -0.94 -10.72 -0.77
C VAL A 52 -0.62 -10.78 -2.26
N THR A 53 -1.38 -10.05 -3.06
CA THR A 53 -1.05 -9.82 -4.48
C THR A 53 -0.63 -8.37 -4.67
N ILE A 54 0.58 -8.15 -5.22
CA ILE A 54 1.11 -6.83 -5.57
C ILE A 54 1.34 -6.77 -7.07
N GLN A 55 0.69 -5.80 -7.74
CA GLN A 55 0.72 -5.65 -9.18
C GLN A 55 1.96 -4.88 -9.68
N LYS A 56 2.09 -4.81 -11.02
CA LYS A 56 3.22 -4.16 -11.70
C LYS A 56 3.37 -2.69 -11.33
N ASN A 57 4.62 -2.22 -11.37
CA ASN A 57 4.97 -0.82 -11.13
C ASN A 57 4.46 -0.27 -9.78
N THR A 58 4.27 -1.15 -8.80
CA THR A 58 3.94 -0.75 -7.43
C THR A 58 5.24 -0.47 -6.67
N TYR A 59 5.29 0.68 -6.00
CA TYR A 59 6.38 1.02 -5.08
C TYR A 59 5.97 0.71 -3.65
N VAL A 60 6.80 -0.05 -2.95
CA VAL A 60 6.64 -0.33 -1.51
C VAL A 60 7.85 0.23 -0.78
N GLY A 61 7.63 1.30 -0.03
CA GLY A 61 8.66 2.05 0.69
C GLY A 61 9.25 1.30 1.88
N PRO A 62 10.33 1.82 2.47
CA PRO A 62 10.95 1.17 3.61
C PRO A 62 10.02 1.14 4.83
N PHE A 63 10.21 0.12 5.67
CA PHE A 63 9.43 -0.14 6.88
C PHE A 63 7.92 -0.35 6.67
N VAL A 64 7.49 -0.59 5.43
CA VAL A 64 6.10 -0.98 5.15
C VAL A 64 5.85 -2.39 5.68
N SER A 65 4.70 -2.57 6.34
CA SER A 65 4.24 -3.85 6.85
C SER A 65 2.93 -4.26 6.17
N ILE A 66 2.95 -5.36 5.41
CA ILE A 66 1.77 -5.92 4.74
C ILE A 66 1.56 -7.33 5.27
N ARG A 67 0.53 -7.52 6.11
CA ARG A 67 0.29 -8.79 6.77
C ARG A 67 -1.11 -9.32 6.52
N ALA A 68 -1.22 -10.25 5.55
CA ALA A 68 -2.42 -11.05 5.29
C ALA A 68 -2.35 -12.38 6.05
N ASP A 69 -1.96 -12.33 7.32
CA ASP A 69 -1.70 -13.49 8.17
C ASP A 69 -2.95 -14.07 8.82
N GLU A 70 -4.08 -13.37 8.78
CA GLU A 70 -5.38 -13.87 9.24
C GLU A 70 -6.19 -14.61 8.16
N GLY A 71 -5.66 -14.79 6.94
CA GLY A 71 -6.18 -15.72 5.93
C GLY A 71 -7.17 -15.14 4.93
N THR A 72 -7.46 -13.83 4.98
CA THR A 72 -8.27 -13.15 3.97
C THR A 72 -7.36 -12.33 3.03
N PRO A 73 -7.51 -12.48 1.68
CA PRO A 73 -6.55 -11.94 0.73
C PRO A 73 -6.45 -10.42 0.73
N PHE A 74 -5.25 -9.91 0.37
CA PHE A 74 -5.00 -8.51 0.03
C PHE A 74 -4.65 -8.37 -1.44
N TYR A 75 -5.09 -7.27 -2.04
CA TYR A 75 -4.74 -6.89 -3.39
C TYR A 75 -4.26 -5.44 -3.44
N ILE A 76 -3.14 -5.21 -4.09
CA ILE A 76 -2.57 -3.90 -4.34
C ILE A 76 -2.39 -3.74 -5.85
N GLY A 77 -3.13 -2.79 -6.41
CA GLY A 77 -3.20 -2.51 -7.84
C GLY A 77 -1.95 -1.88 -8.42
N SER A 78 -1.90 -1.85 -9.75
CA SER A 78 -0.77 -1.36 -10.51
C SER A 78 -0.53 0.14 -10.30
N HIS A 79 0.74 0.54 -10.36
CA HIS A 79 1.15 1.94 -10.21
C HIS A 79 0.77 2.58 -8.87
N SER A 80 0.40 1.79 -7.87
CA SER A 80 0.15 2.28 -6.53
C SER A 80 1.45 2.41 -5.74
N ASN A 81 1.44 3.27 -4.73
CA ASN A 81 2.60 3.43 -3.86
C ASN A 81 2.20 3.36 -2.38
N LEU A 82 2.93 2.57 -1.64
CA LEU A 82 2.85 2.46 -0.20
C LEU A 82 4.14 3.08 0.35
N GLN A 83 4.06 4.31 0.85
CA GLN A 83 5.22 5.05 1.30
C GLN A 83 5.70 4.58 2.67
N ASP A 84 6.80 5.15 3.15
CA ASP A 84 7.51 4.69 4.35
C ASP A 84 6.58 4.48 5.55
N GLY A 85 6.69 3.30 6.18
CA GLY A 85 5.98 2.97 7.39
C GLY A 85 4.47 2.73 7.25
N VAL A 86 3.96 2.60 6.03
CA VAL A 86 2.55 2.22 5.80
C VAL A 86 2.29 0.82 6.37
N ILE A 87 1.13 0.65 7.01
CA ILE A 87 0.71 -0.63 7.56
C ILE A 87 -0.60 -1.07 6.89
N LEU A 88 -0.58 -2.30 6.33
CA LEU A 88 -1.76 -2.99 5.87
C LEU A 88 -1.96 -4.24 6.73
N HIS A 89 -3.10 -4.34 7.40
CA HIS A 89 -3.49 -5.50 8.18
C HIS A 89 -5.00 -5.74 8.08
N GLY A 90 -5.45 -6.98 8.19
CA GLY A 90 -6.86 -7.32 8.02
C GLY A 90 -7.36 -8.31 9.07
N ILE A 91 -8.68 -8.41 9.19
CA ILE A 91 -9.35 -9.30 10.13
C ILE A 91 -9.86 -10.54 9.39
N LYS A 92 -9.71 -11.70 10.01
CA LYS A 92 -10.23 -12.98 9.49
C LYS A 92 -11.71 -12.89 9.13
N ASN A 93 -12.06 -13.45 7.98
CA ASN A 93 -13.44 -13.56 7.49
C ASN A 93 -14.19 -12.21 7.35
N LYS A 94 -13.47 -11.09 7.41
CA LYS A 94 -14.00 -9.75 7.09
C LYS A 94 -13.47 -9.33 5.74
N TYR A 95 -14.35 -9.01 4.81
CA TYR A 95 -13.98 -8.72 3.42
C TYR A 95 -15.02 -7.85 2.71
N PHE A 96 -14.58 -7.18 1.67
CA PHE A 96 -15.42 -6.67 0.60
C PHE A 96 -15.29 -7.56 -0.63
N GLU A 97 -16.29 -7.54 -1.51
CA GLU A 97 -16.25 -8.23 -2.80
C GLU A 97 -15.93 -7.23 -3.91
N LYS A 98 -14.94 -7.57 -4.74
CA LYS A 98 -14.61 -6.84 -5.97
C LYS A 98 -14.38 -7.89 -7.07
N ASP A 99 -15.07 -7.75 -8.19
CA ASP A 99 -14.98 -8.66 -9.35
C ASP A 99 -15.16 -10.14 -8.97
N ASN A 100 -16.20 -10.42 -8.16
CA ASN A 100 -16.54 -11.76 -7.64
C ASN A 100 -15.43 -12.43 -6.79
N LYS A 101 -14.52 -11.62 -6.23
CA LYS A 101 -13.48 -12.08 -5.29
C LYS A 101 -13.59 -11.34 -3.96
N LYS A 102 -13.18 -12.05 -2.92
CA LYS A 102 -13.21 -11.54 -1.54
C LYS A 102 -11.82 -11.02 -1.15
N TYR A 103 -11.78 -9.77 -0.67
CA TYR A 103 -10.55 -9.15 -0.18
C TYR A 103 -10.78 -8.54 1.20
N SER A 104 -9.88 -8.78 2.13
CA SER A 104 -9.86 -8.01 3.36
C SER A 104 -9.36 -6.59 3.10
N ILE A 105 -8.38 -6.47 2.23
CA ILE A 105 -7.92 -5.17 1.73
C ILE A 105 -7.83 -5.24 0.21
N TYR A 106 -8.55 -4.35 -0.46
CA TYR A 106 -8.40 -4.07 -1.88
C TYR A 106 -7.94 -2.63 -2.04
N ILE A 107 -6.79 -2.46 -2.65
CA ILE A 107 -6.26 -1.17 -3.07
C ILE A 107 -6.21 -1.17 -4.60
N GLY A 108 -6.89 -0.23 -5.22
CA GLY A 108 -6.98 -0.05 -6.66
C GLY A 108 -5.66 0.37 -7.30
N ASN A 109 -5.76 0.81 -8.54
CA ASN A 109 -4.59 1.29 -9.28
C ASN A 109 -4.32 2.78 -8.96
N ARG A 110 -3.06 3.20 -9.08
CA ARG A 110 -2.65 4.60 -8.87
C ARG A 110 -3.05 5.19 -7.52
N VAL A 111 -3.16 4.32 -6.52
CA VAL A 111 -3.44 4.73 -5.15
C VAL A 111 -2.12 5.12 -4.46
N SER A 112 -2.11 6.26 -3.79
CA SER A 112 -1.01 6.68 -2.94
C SER A 112 -1.38 6.54 -1.47
N CYS A 113 -0.71 5.65 -0.74
CA CYS A 113 -0.74 5.61 0.72
C CYS A 113 0.51 6.33 1.24
N ALA A 114 0.32 7.54 1.76
CA ALA A 114 1.43 8.38 2.21
C ALA A 114 2.01 7.90 3.55
N HIS A 115 3.17 8.46 3.90
CA HIS A 115 4.00 8.03 5.04
C HIS A 115 3.20 7.77 6.31
N GLY A 116 3.34 6.56 6.84
CA GLY A 116 2.71 6.14 8.09
C GLY A 116 1.19 5.94 8.05
N ALA A 117 0.57 5.94 6.88
CA ALA A 117 -0.86 5.63 6.78
C ALA A 117 -1.15 4.20 7.24
N LEU A 118 -2.31 3.99 7.86
CA LEU A 118 -2.80 2.70 8.29
C LEU A 118 -4.08 2.35 7.51
N VAL A 119 -4.05 1.24 6.78
CA VAL A 119 -5.26 0.65 6.18
C VAL A 119 -5.52 -0.68 6.85
N HIS A 120 -6.63 -0.77 7.59
CA HIS A 120 -7.01 -1.98 8.31
C HIS A 120 -8.32 -2.55 7.77
N GLY A 121 -8.26 -3.77 7.25
CA GLY A 121 -9.43 -4.41 6.64
C GLY A 121 -10.59 -4.71 7.61
N PRO A 122 -11.82 -4.88 7.07
CA PRO A 122 -12.08 -4.88 5.63
C PRO A 122 -12.05 -3.46 5.04
N CYS A 123 -11.31 -3.28 3.94
CA CYS A 123 -11.27 -2.00 3.24
C CYS A 123 -11.27 -2.22 1.73
N LEU A 124 -12.06 -1.42 1.03
CA LEU A 124 -12.02 -1.29 -0.41
C LEU A 124 -11.63 0.15 -0.74
N VAL A 125 -10.51 0.32 -1.41
CA VAL A 125 -10.01 1.61 -1.89
C VAL A 125 -9.98 1.53 -3.41
N ASP A 126 -10.78 2.34 -4.08
CA ASP A 126 -10.84 2.36 -5.54
C ASP A 126 -9.62 3.07 -6.16
N ASP A 127 -9.61 3.23 -7.47
CA ASP A 127 -8.51 3.81 -8.22
C ASP A 127 -8.27 5.31 -7.88
N ASP A 128 -7.07 5.81 -8.11
CA ASP A 128 -6.70 7.22 -8.01
C ASP A 128 -6.92 7.88 -6.64
N VAL A 129 -6.99 7.09 -5.56
CA VAL A 129 -7.19 7.59 -4.20
C VAL A 129 -5.86 8.03 -3.59
N PHE A 130 -5.88 9.16 -2.86
CA PHE A 130 -4.80 9.59 -2.00
C PHE A 130 -5.16 9.40 -0.52
N ILE A 131 -4.37 8.60 0.21
CA ILE A 131 -4.48 8.41 1.65
C ILE A 131 -3.30 9.15 2.30
N GLY A 132 -3.58 10.24 2.99
CA GLY A 132 -2.60 11.20 3.50
C GLY A 132 -1.74 10.68 4.65
N PHE A 133 -0.76 11.51 5.04
CA PHE A 133 0.21 11.17 6.09
C PHE A 133 -0.48 10.79 7.39
N LYS A 134 -0.17 9.59 7.92
CA LYS A 134 -0.73 9.06 9.16
C LYS A 134 -2.27 9.01 9.20
N ALA A 135 -2.93 9.03 8.04
CA ALA A 135 -4.37 8.81 7.97
C ALA A 135 -4.71 7.34 8.29
N ILE A 136 -5.91 7.12 8.80
CA ILE A 136 -6.41 5.79 9.16
C ILE A 136 -7.66 5.49 8.32
N VAL A 137 -7.62 4.37 7.60
CA VAL A 137 -8.78 3.80 6.91
C VAL A 137 -9.05 2.43 7.51
N TYR A 138 -10.17 2.29 8.17
CA TYR A 138 -10.55 1.05 8.84
C TYR A 138 -12.01 0.71 8.59
N ASN A 139 -12.28 -0.49 8.07
CA ASN A 139 -13.64 -0.92 7.76
C ASN A 139 -14.40 0.17 6.98
N ALA A 140 -13.98 0.44 5.75
CA ALA A 140 -14.52 1.51 4.91
C ALA A 140 -14.38 1.21 3.42
N VAL A 141 -15.22 1.87 2.63
CA VAL A 141 -15.13 1.91 1.16
C VAL A 141 -14.78 3.33 0.74
N ILE A 142 -13.70 3.47 -0.01
CA ILE A 142 -13.20 4.75 -0.48
C ILE A 142 -13.38 4.83 -1.99
N GLY A 143 -14.29 5.69 -2.43
CA GLY A 143 -14.57 5.88 -3.85
C GLY A 143 -13.42 6.52 -4.62
N GLU A 144 -13.38 6.20 -5.91
CA GLU A 144 -12.35 6.64 -6.85
C GLU A 144 -12.05 8.14 -6.76
N GLY A 145 -10.78 8.51 -6.90
CA GLY A 145 -10.33 9.91 -6.90
C GLY A 145 -10.47 10.64 -5.57
N SER A 146 -10.84 9.96 -4.49
CA SER A 146 -10.98 10.60 -3.17
C SER A 146 -9.63 10.96 -2.57
N PHE A 147 -9.64 12.03 -1.76
CA PHE A 147 -8.47 12.52 -1.04
C PHE A 147 -8.74 12.50 0.46
N ILE A 148 -8.02 11.66 1.18
CA ILE A 148 -8.05 11.58 2.65
C ILE A 148 -6.85 12.34 3.16
N SER A 149 -7.07 13.49 3.82
CA SER A 149 -5.97 14.35 4.27
C SER A 149 -5.23 13.78 5.47
N SER A 150 -4.11 14.40 5.80
CA SER A 150 -3.22 13.97 6.89
C SER A 150 -3.94 13.84 8.22
N GLY A 151 -3.69 12.71 8.91
CA GLY A 151 -4.25 12.42 10.23
C GLY A 151 -5.76 12.22 10.27
N ALA A 152 -6.44 12.19 9.12
CA ALA A 152 -7.88 11.92 9.08
C ALA A 152 -8.17 10.43 9.35
N VAL A 153 -9.37 10.15 9.86
CA VAL A 153 -9.87 8.81 10.17
C VAL A 153 -11.16 8.55 9.40
N VAL A 154 -11.22 7.46 8.63
CA VAL A 154 -12.43 7.00 7.96
C VAL A 154 -12.70 5.57 8.44
N THR A 155 -13.87 5.33 9.06
CA THR A 155 -14.13 4.07 9.76
C THR A 155 -15.61 3.70 9.83
N ASN A 156 -15.92 2.59 10.53
CA ASN A 156 -17.27 2.13 10.90
C ASN A 156 -18.18 1.75 9.73
N GLY A 157 -17.65 1.23 8.64
CA GLY A 157 -18.44 0.81 7.50
C GLY A 157 -18.87 1.96 6.58
N VAL A 158 -18.24 3.12 6.73
CA VAL A 158 -18.53 4.29 5.90
C VAL A 158 -18.13 4.05 4.44
N GLU A 159 -18.98 4.50 3.53
CA GLU A 159 -18.73 4.50 2.10
C GLU A 159 -18.60 5.95 1.59
N LEU A 160 -17.40 6.31 1.13
CA LEU A 160 -17.14 7.60 0.50
C LEU A 160 -17.53 7.53 -0.98
N LYS A 161 -18.24 8.55 -1.46
CA LYS A 161 -18.51 8.73 -2.89
C LYS A 161 -17.19 9.02 -3.64
N PRO A 162 -17.11 8.78 -4.95
CA PRO A 162 -15.99 9.23 -5.76
C PRO A 162 -15.71 10.73 -5.58
N ASN A 163 -14.42 11.10 -5.64
CA ASN A 163 -13.94 12.46 -5.49
C ASN A 163 -14.29 13.14 -4.15
N SER A 164 -14.45 12.37 -3.08
CA SER A 164 -14.70 12.90 -1.74
C SER A 164 -13.43 13.47 -1.11
N PHE A 165 -13.53 14.65 -0.52
CA PHE A 165 -12.45 15.28 0.24
C PHE A 165 -12.67 15.11 1.73
N VAL A 166 -11.77 14.40 2.40
CA VAL A 166 -11.75 14.29 3.87
C VAL A 166 -10.72 15.28 4.41
N PRO A 167 -11.15 16.33 5.14
CA PRO A 167 -10.23 17.37 5.64
C PRO A 167 -9.18 16.83 6.63
N PRO A 168 -8.06 17.57 6.85
CA PRO A 168 -7.04 17.19 7.81
C PRO A 168 -7.59 16.96 9.21
N GLY A 169 -7.21 15.81 9.82
CA GLY A 169 -7.64 15.44 11.17
C GLY A 169 -9.13 15.13 11.33
N ALA A 170 -9.91 15.15 10.27
CA ALA A 170 -11.34 14.85 10.36
C ALA A 170 -11.60 13.39 10.73
N ASN A 171 -12.66 13.16 11.52
CA ASN A 171 -13.16 11.83 11.83
C ASN A 171 -14.49 11.58 11.13
N VAL A 172 -14.46 10.73 10.09
CA VAL A 172 -15.62 10.32 9.29
C VAL A 172 -16.00 8.91 9.71
N ASP A 173 -16.82 8.80 10.72
CA ASP A 173 -17.21 7.56 11.40
C ASP A 173 -18.71 7.24 11.28
N THR A 174 -19.45 8.06 10.52
CA THR A 174 -20.86 7.81 10.16
C THR A 174 -21.12 8.15 8.71
N GLN A 175 -22.13 7.51 8.10
CA GLN A 175 -22.49 7.76 6.70
C GLN A 175 -23.02 9.18 6.47
N GLU A 176 -23.64 9.79 7.47
CA GLU A 176 -24.10 11.18 7.41
C GLU A 176 -22.93 12.13 7.22
N LYS A 177 -21.81 11.92 7.95
CA LYS A 177 -20.59 12.71 7.78
C LYS A 177 -19.98 12.52 6.39
N ALA A 178 -19.97 11.28 5.88
CA ALA A 178 -19.48 10.98 4.54
C ALA A 178 -20.32 11.65 3.44
N ASN A 179 -21.63 11.67 3.62
CA ASN A 179 -22.56 12.20 2.61
C ASN A 179 -22.47 13.72 2.39
N VAL A 180 -21.93 14.44 3.35
CA VAL A 180 -21.79 15.92 3.30
C VAL A 180 -20.37 16.38 2.97
N LEU A 181 -19.44 15.44 2.70
CA LEU A 181 -18.08 15.78 2.27
C LEU A 181 -18.10 16.59 0.96
N ALA A 182 -17.22 17.57 0.90
CA ALA A 182 -16.97 18.32 -0.33
C ALA A 182 -16.24 17.44 -1.37
N THR A 183 -16.22 17.91 -2.60
CA THR A 183 -15.33 17.35 -3.63
C THR A 183 -13.89 17.77 -3.38
N VAL A 184 -12.95 16.98 -3.90
CA VAL A 184 -11.52 17.27 -3.78
C VAL A 184 -11.21 18.63 -4.38
N PRO A 185 -10.57 19.55 -3.64
CA PRO A 185 -10.13 20.83 -4.19
C PRO A 185 -9.01 20.63 -5.22
N GLY A 186 -8.90 21.55 -6.18
CA GLY A 186 -7.91 21.45 -7.25
C GLY A 186 -6.45 21.40 -6.75
N THR A 187 -6.14 22.08 -5.66
CA THR A 187 -4.80 22.07 -5.04
C THR A 187 -4.40 20.69 -4.52
N GLU A 188 -5.34 19.96 -3.90
CA GLU A 188 -5.14 18.62 -3.38
C GLU A 188 -5.10 17.60 -4.51
N GLU A 189 -5.90 17.81 -5.57
CA GLU A 189 -5.86 16.98 -6.76
C GLU A 189 -4.51 17.10 -7.48
N GLU A 190 -3.99 18.32 -7.65
CA GLU A 190 -2.68 18.56 -8.24
C GLU A 190 -1.56 17.94 -7.40
N PHE A 191 -1.63 18.09 -6.07
CA PHE A 191 -0.67 17.46 -5.16
C PHE A 191 -0.69 15.93 -5.27
N ALA A 192 -1.87 15.31 -5.29
CA ALA A 192 -2.01 13.86 -5.43
C ALA A 192 -1.41 13.37 -6.76
N LYS A 193 -1.66 14.08 -7.86
CA LYS A 193 -1.10 13.78 -9.19
C LYS A 193 0.43 13.88 -9.19
N GLU A 194 0.99 14.92 -8.55
CA GLU A 194 2.45 15.09 -8.47
C GLU A 194 3.10 13.98 -7.64
N VAL A 195 2.50 13.62 -6.48
CA VAL A 195 2.97 12.47 -5.69
C VAL A 195 2.94 11.20 -6.51
N GLN A 196 1.84 10.95 -7.23
CA GLN A 196 1.71 9.77 -8.08
C GLN A 196 2.76 9.76 -9.21
N ARG A 197 2.98 10.90 -9.86
CA ARG A 197 4.00 11.05 -10.91
C ARG A 197 5.38 10.68 -10.39
N VAL A 198 5.82 11.27 -9.29
CA VAL A 198 7.14 10.99 -8.69
C VAL A 198 7.28 9.53 -8.29
N ASN A 199 6.28 8.98 -7.59
CA ASN A 199 6.34 7.60 -7.10
C ASN A 199 6.25 6.56 -8.21
N SER A 200 5.68 6.89 -9.37
CA SER A 200 5.62 5.99 -10.53
C SER A 200 7.00 5.67 -11.13
N GLU A 201 7.98 6.54 -10.91
CA GLU A 201 9.35 6.37 -11.38
C GLU A 201 10.18 5.47 -10.42
N PHE A 202 9.82 5.41 -9.14
CA PHE A 202 10.61 4.74 -8.10
C PHE A 202 10.82 3.24 -8.33
N PRO A 203 9.83 2.43 -8.77
CA PRO A 203 10.07 1.01 -9.00
C PRO A 203 11.22 0.74 -9.95
N ALA A 204 11.30 1.46 -11.07
CA ALA A 204 12.39 1.33 -12.02
C ALA A 204 13.69 1.92 -11.49
N ALA A 205 13.66 3.14 -10.97
CA ALA A 205 14.84 3.84 -10.47
C ALA A 205 15.51 3.10 -9.30
N TYR A 206 14.76 2.72 -8.29
CA TYR A 206 15.32 1.99 -7.15
C TYR A 206 15.78 0.57 -7.51
N SER A 207 15.17 -0.07 -8.51
CA SER A 207 15.62 -1.39 -8.98
C SER A 207 17.05 -1.37 -9.52
N LEU A 208 17.53 -0.24 -10.02
CA LEU A 208 18.93 -0.08 -10.47
C LEU A 208 19.92 -0.14 -9.30
N TYR A 209 19.53 0.28 -8.11
CA TYR A 209 20.39 0.32 -6.93
C TYR A 209 20.24 -0.91 -6.04
N PHE A 210 19.00 -1.38 -5.83
CA PHE A 210 18.68 -2.38 -4.81
C PHE A 210 18.10 -3.67 -5.38
N GLY A 211 17.64 -3.67 -6.63
CA GLY A 211 16.96 -4.78 -7.27
C GLY A 211 17.86 -5.71 -8.08
N LYS A 212 17.22 -6.61 -8.82
CA LYS A 212 17.88 -7.57 -9.71
C LYS A 212 18.61 -6.89 -10.88
N ASN A 213 18.16 -5.69 -11.26
CA ASN A 213 18.72 -4.91 -12.37
C ASN A 213 19.80 -3.92 -11.90
N LYS A 214 20.33 -4.12 -10.72
CA LYS A 214 21.36 -3.30 -10.13
C LYS A 214 22.56 -3.17 -11.07
N CYS A 215 22.91 -1.91 -11.42
CA CYS A 215 24.12 -1.61 -12.13
C CYS A 215 25.34 -1.88 -11.25
N SER A 216 26.38 -2.51 -11.82
CA SER A 216 27.63 -2.79 -11.10
C SER A 216 28.39 -1.52 -10.70
N CYS A 217 28.16 -0.41 -11.39
CA CYS A 217 28.76 0.89 -11.10
C CYS A 217 28.03 1.68 -9.98
N GLY A 218 26.85 1.25 -9.57
CA GLY A 218 26.02 1.97 -8.59
C GLY A 218 25.38 3.27 -9.13
N LEU A 219 25.51 3.52 -10.41
CA LEU A 219 24.89 4.63 -11.13
C LEU A 219 23.80 4.10 -12.05
N ALA A 220 22.83 4.92 -12.37
CA ALA A 220 21.86 4.60 -13.41
C ALA A 220 22.61 4.46 -14.76
N CYS A 221 22.48 3.31 -15.38
CA CYS A 221 23.03 3.02 -16.70
C CYS A 221 21.98 3.30 -17.77
#